data_17f3b871a7906231bccaab2435baf4f9
#
_entry.id   17f3b871a7906231bccaab2435baf4f9
#
_cell.length_a   1.000
_cell.length_b   1.000
_cell.length_c   1.000
_cell.angle_alpha   90.00
_cell.angle_beta   90.00
_cell.angle_gamma   90.00
#
_symmetry.space_group_name_H-M   'P 1'
#
loop_
_entity.id
_entity.type
_entity.pdbx_description
1 polymer ?
#
loop_
_entity_poly.entity_id
_entity_poly.type
_entity_poly.pdbx_seq_one_letter_code
_entity_poly.pdbx_strand_id
1 'polypeptide(L)'
;MTSFAHAAAAGSPPPLAHGFPFDPSHGRTLDALLRTPAPTAPGDFAEFWAARYAEARAVDTAPEIGPAEGERDGVRLHGVSFTSVGGVRLGGWLALPVEGPAEHGFVVGHGYGGREAAEPDLPLPLPRSAAILPCVRGMGSRGALPGVPGDADAHVLHGIASRDTYVIGDCAADLWCAASALGELLPHLGGSGRLGYLGESFGGGLGALALPWDERFAAAQLTVPTFGNHPLRLTLPCTGSGESVRAYHRGHPAVTDVLRYFDAATAAARLELPTLVAAALFDPAVPPPGQFAVHNALPGPRELLVLRAGHFRYAEEAREAAELRSLRERFFGQWLRP
;
A
#
# COMPACT_ATOMS: atom_id res chain seq x y z
N MET A 1 -3.39 23.33 -0.51
CA MET A 1 -3.54 23.64 -1.95
C MET A 1 -3.38 22.33 -2.71
N THR A 2 -4.39 21.89 -3.43
CA THR A 2 -4.36 20.66 -4.21
C THR A 2 -3.65 20.99 -5.52
N SER A 3 -2.42 20.50 -5.72
CA SER A 3 -1.74 20.58 -7.00
C SER A 3 -2.20 19.40 -7.87
N PHE A 4 -2.86 19.67 -8.98
CA PHE A 4 -3.19 18.66 -9.97
C PHE A 4 -2.08 18.64 -11.01
N ALA A 5 -1.27 17.57 -11.02
CA ALA A 5 -0.47 17.26 -12.18
C ALA A 5 -1.42 16.64 -13.24
N HIS A 6 -2.01 17.49 -14.05
CA HIS A 6 -2.92 17.09 -15.12
C HIS A 6 -2.15 17.15 -16.43
N ALA A 7 -1.88 16.02 -17.04
CA ALA A 7 -1.64 15.97 -18.48
C ALA A 7 -2.99 16.24 -19.15
N ALA A 8 -3.33 17.52 -19.32
CA ALA A 8 -4.45 17.94 -20.14
C ALA A 8 -4.11 17.65 -21.61
N ALA A 9 -4.40 16.46 -22.07
CA ALA A 9 -4.40 16.11 -23.48
C ALA A 9 -5.79 16.37 -24.05
N ALA A 10 -5.83 17.08 -25.14
CA ALA A 10 -7.01 17.32 -25.96
C ALA A 10 -7.67 15.97 -26.35
N GLY A 11 -8.94 15.79 -25.97
CA GLY A 11 -9.76 14.63 -26.30
C GLY A 11 -9.62 13.46 -25.31
N SER A 12 -10.74 12.83 -24.96
CA SER A 12 -10.68 11.56 -24.20
C SER A 12 -9.86 10.54 -24.99
N PRO A 13 -8.86 9.87 -24.40
CA PRO A 13 -8.10 8.86 -25.09
C PRO A 13 -9.04 7.72 -25.56
N PRO A 14 -8.74 7.05 -26.69
CA PRO A 14 -9.59 5.97 -27.19
C PRO A 14 -9.74 4.88 -26.12
N PRO A 15 -10.89 4.17 -26.07
CA PRO A 15 -11.09 3.08 -25.14
C PRO A 15 -9.96 2.03 -25.22
N LEU A 16 -9.56 1.48 -24.08
CA LEU A 16 -8.60 0.38 -24.04
C LEU A 16 -9.30 -0.90 -24.54
N ALA A 17 -8.69 -1.58 -25.52
CA ALA A 17 -9.20 -2.88 -25.98
C ALA A 17 -8.91 -3.95 -24.91
N HIS A 18 -9.94 -4.66 -24.44
CA HIS A 18 -9.82 -5.67 -23.41
C HIS A 18 -10.79 -6.84 -23.62
N GLY A 19 -10.54 -7.99 -22.96
CA GLY A 19 -11.39 -9.17 -23.01
C GLY A 19 -12.16 -9.46 -21.70
N PHE A 20 -12.25 -8.50 -20.77
CA PHE A 20 -13.00 -8.71 -19.52
C PHE A 20 -14.50 -8.75 -19.77
N PRO A 21 -15.27 -9.57 -19.02
CA PRO A 21 -16.74 -9.66 -19.15
C PRO A 21 -17.47 -8.46 -18.52
N PHE A 22 -16.76 -7.44 -18.09
CA PHE A 22 -17.26 -6.19 -17.53
C PHE A 22 -16.39 -5.02 -18.00
N ASP A 23 -16.88 -3.79 -17.86
CA ASP A 23 -16.10 -2.58 -18.11
C ASP A 23 -15.23 -2.23 -16.89
N PRO A 24 -13.88 -2.32 -16.93
CA PRO A 24 -13.00 -1.97 -15.83
C PRO A 24 -12.96 -0.48 -15.47
N SER A 25 -13.54 0.42 -16.26
CA SER A 25 -13.79 1.82 -15.89
C SER A 25 -15.08 2.00 -15.08
N HIS A 26 -15.96 0.97 -15.08
CA HIS A 26 -17.29 0.99 -14.51
C HIS A 26 -18.15 2.17 -14.98
N GLY A 27 -17.88 2.67 -16.20
CA GLY A 27 -18.58 3.82 -16.79
C GLY A 27 -18.39 5.12 -16.02
N ARG A 28 -17.33 5.26 -15.22
CA ARG A 28 -17.08 6.45 -14.39
C ARG A 28 -16.20 7.46 -15.13
N THR A 29 -16.65 8.71 -15.15
CA THR A 29 -15.81 9.84 -15.58
C THR A 29 -14.87 10.26 -14.46
N LEU A 30 -13.75 10.92 -14.78
CA LEU A 30 -12.84 11.49 -13.78
C LEU A 30 -13.58 12.39 -12.76
N ASP A 31 -14.47 13.23 -13.24
CA ASP A 31 -15.31 14.08 -12.41
C ASP A 31 -16.16 13.30 -11.40
N ALA A 32 -16.73 12.17 -11.80
CA ALA A 32 -17.49 11.29 -10.90
C ALA A 32 -16.58 10.60 -9.90
N LEU A 33 -15.39 10.17 -10.33
CA LEU A 33 -14.37 9.54 -9.48
C LEU A 33 -13.86 10.51 -8.40
N LEU A 34 -13.58 11.77 -8.76
CA LEU A 34 -13.15 12.82 -7.83
C LEU A 34 -14.21 13.19 -6.77
N ARG A 35 -15.45 12.73 -6.94
CA ARG A 35 -16.55 12.91 -5.97
C ARG A 35 -16.91 11.63 -5.20
N THR A 36 -16.20 10.54 -5.41
CA THR A 36 -16.45 9.28 -4.68
C THR A 36 -16.09 9.46 -3.21
N PRO A 37 -17.04 9.35 -2.26
CA PRO A 37 -16.76 9.57 -0.85
C PRO A 37 -16.15 8.34 -0.18
N ALA A 38 -15.54 8.55 0.98
CA ALA A 38 -15.26 7.47 1.91
C ALA A 38 -16.55 7.00 2.60
N PRO A 39 -16.66 5.72 3.00
CA PRO A 39 -17.74 5.25 3.85
C PRO A 39 -17.67 5.82 5.26
N THR A 40 -18.79 5.77 5.98
CA THR A 40 -18.82 6.12 7.40
C THR A 40 -18.09 5.05 8.22
N ALA A 41 -17.15 5.50 9.06
CA ALA A 41 -16.42 4.65 9.98
C ALA A 41 -17.33 4.01 11.04
N PRO A 42 -17.04 2.79 11.55
CA PRO A 42 -17.57 2.30 12.82
C PRO A 42 -17.24 3.26 13.98
N GLY A 43 -18.07 3.28 15.01
CA GLY A 43 -17.89 4.20 16.15
C GLY A 43 -16.56 3.99 16.90
N ASP A 44 -16.11 2.74 17.00
CA ASP A 44 -14.87 2.31 17.67
C ASP A 44 -13.70 2.04 16.70
N PHE A 45 -13.77 2.60 15.47
CA PHE A 45 -12.74 2.40 14.44
C PHE A 45 -11.34 2.85 14.90
N ALA A 46 -11.30 4.01 15.58
CA ALA A 46 -10.03 4.56 16.05
C ALA A 46 -9.42 3.71 17.17
N GLU A 47 -10.23 3.30 18.11
CA GLU A 47 -9.82 2.45 19.23
C GLU A 47 -9.33 1.10 18.75
N PHE A 48 -10.02 0.51 17.77
CA PHE A 48 -9.63 -0.77 17.16
C PHE A 48 -8.22 -0.71 16.56
N TRP A 49 -7.94 0.29 15.72
CA TRP A 49 -6.65 0.41 15.06
C TRP A 49 -5.54 0.89 16.01
N ALA A 50 -5.85 1.79 16.96
CA ALA A 50 -4.89 2.23 17.97
C ALA A 50 -4.43 1.06 18.87
N ALA A 51 -5.35 0.15 19.23
CA ALA A 51 -4.98 -1.04 20.01
C ALA A 51 -4.05 -1.97 19.21
N ARG A 52 -4.33 -2.22 17.92
CA ARG A 52 -3.45 -3.02 17.07
C ARG A 52 -2.08 -2.38 16.86
N TYR A 53 -2.04 -1.05 16.70
CA TYR A 53 -0.78 -0.32 16.62
C TYR A 53 0.03 -0.45 17.91
N ALA A 54 -0.61 -0.27 19.08
CA ALA A 54 0.04 -0.43 20.37
C ALA A 54 0.61 -1.84 20.57
N GLU A 55 -0.12 -2.89 20.17
CA GLU A 55 0.37 -4.27 20.16
C GLU A 55 1.61 -4.43 19.27
N ALA A 56 1.57 -3.93 18.04
CA ALA A 56 2.71 -4.00 17.12
C ALA A 56 3.93 -3.22 17.63
N ARG A 57 3.72 -2.08 18.30
CA ARG A 57 4.80 -1.29 18.92
C ARG A 57 5.43 -1.94 20.12
N ALA A 58 4.75 -2.85 20.78
CA ALA A 58 5.27 -3.61 21.92
C ALA A 58 6.09 -4.85 21.51
N VAL A 59 6.10 -5.21 20.22
CA VAL A 59 6.88 -6.34 19.71
C VAL A 59 8.37 -6.01 19.77
N ASP A 60 9.16 -6.88 20.39
CA ASP A 60 10.62 -6.94 20.17
C ASP A 60 10.87 -7.55 18.79
N THR A 61 11.22 -6.69 17.82
CA THR A 61 11.36 -7.14 16.43
C THR A 61 12.59 -7.98 16.18
N ALA A 62 13.63 -7.87 17.03
CA ALA A 62 14.87 -8.63 16.93
C ALA A 62 15.34 -8.82 15.47
N PRO A 63 15.61 -7.74 14.73
CA PRO A 63 15.91 -7.83 13.31
C PRO A 63 17.29 -8.47 13.09
N GLU A 64 17.37 -9.34 12.07
CA GLU A 64 18.60 -9.99 11.64
C GLU A 64 18.89 -9.68 10.18
N ILE A 65 20.14 -9.22 9.91
CA ILE A 65 20.61 -8.94 8.55
C ILE A 65 21.40 -10.16 8.06
N GLY A 66 21.01 -10.67 6.91
CA GLY A 66 21.73 -11.72 6.18
C GLY A 66 22.91 -11.17 5.35
N PRO A 67 23.60 -12.05 4.63
CA PRO A 67 24.66 -11.65 3.71
C PRO A 67 24.13 -10.74 2.61
N ALA A 68 25.04 -10.01 1.95
CA ALA A 68 24.69 -9.23 0.77
C ALA A 68 24.26 -10.15 -0.38
N GLU A 69 23.16 -9.81 -1.03
CA GLU A 69 22.58 -10.56 -2.16
C GLU A 69 22.87 -9.89 -3.51
N GLY A 70 23.37 -8.65 -3.49
CA GLY A 70 23.75 -7.90 -4.69
C GLY A 70 23.74 -6.40 -4.47
N GLU A 71 24.08 -5.68 -5.53
CA GLU A 71 24.02 -4.21 -5.58
C GLU A 71 23.24 -3.78 -6.82
N ARG A 72 22.34 -2.81 -6.66
CA ARG A 72 21.56 -2.25 -7.76
C ARG A 72 21.09 -0.83 -7.46
N ASP A 73 21.12 0.02 -8.47
CA ASP A 73 20.58 1.40 -8.39
C ASP A 73 21.08 2.19 -7.17
N GLY A 74 22.37 2.02 -6.83
CA GLY A 74 23.04 2.72 -5.73
C GLY A 74 22.78 2.14 -4.34
N VAL A 75 22.11 0.99 -4.23
CA VAL A 75 21.89 0.28 -2.96
C VAL A 75 22.47 -1.12 -2.98
N ARG A 76 22.93 -1.56 -1.81
CA ARG A 76 23.30 -2.95 -1.51
C ARG A 76 22.11 -3.64 -0.85
N LEU A 77 21.75 -4.80 -1.37
CA LEU A 77 20.61 -5.60 -0.91
C LEU A 77 21.08 -6.68 0.04
N HIS A 78 20.40 -6.81 1.15
CA HIS A 78 20.56 -7.88 2.12
C HIS A 78 19.22 -8.57 2.37
N GLY A 79 19.22 -9.87 2.62
CA GLY A 79 18.09 -10.48 3.27
C GLY A 79 17.92 -9.92 4.67
N VAL A 80 16.69 -9.72 5.12
CA VAL A 80 16.38 -9.31 6.48
C VAL A 80 15.26 -10.18 7.03
N SER A 81 15.31 -10.50 8.33
CA SER A 81 14.18 -11.10 9.03
C SER A 81 13.89 -10.35 10.33
N PHE A 82 12.64 -10.37 10.76
CA PHE A 82 12.19 -9.69 11.98
C PHE A 82 10.95 -10.38 12.55
N THR A 83 10.71 -10.18 13.85
CA THR A 83 9.49 -10.67 14.52
C THR A 83 8.35 -9.68 14.32
N SER A 84 7.16 -10.19 14.07
CA SER A 84 5.92 -9.42 14.01
C SER A 84 4.90 -9.89 15.06
N VAL A 85 3.73 -9.25 15.11
CA VAL A 85 2.65 -9.60 16.04
C VAL A 85 2.30 -11.09 15.95
N GLY A 86 1.94 -11.67 17.09
CA GLY A 86 1.74 -13.11 17.21
C GLY A 86 3.04 -13.92 17.28
N GLY A 87 4.20 -13.27 17.39
CA GLY A 87 5.52 -13.92 17.49
C GLY A 87 5.99 -14.57 16.20
N VAL A 88 5.40 -14.23 15.04
CA VAL A 88 5.79 -14.79 13.76
C VAL A 88 7.07 -14.14 13.23
N ARG A 89 7.96 -14.95 12.62
CA ARG A 89 9.15 -14.44 11.91
C ARG A 89 8.81 -14.20 10.46
N LEU A 90 9.04 -12.99 10.00
CA LEU A 90 8.87 -12.58 8.61
C LEU A 90 10.22 -12.19 8.02
N GLY A 91 10.34 -12.33 6.73
CA GLY A 91 11.52 -11.90 5.98
C GLY A 91 11.19 -10.82 4.96
N GLY A 92 12.25 -10.39 4.30
CA GLY A 92 12.19 -9.38 3.26
C GLY A 92 13.59 -9.01 2.79
N TRP A 93 13.74 -7.78 2.32
CA TRP A 93 15.03 -7.22 1.94
C TRP A 93 15.29 -5.93 2.71
N LEU A 94 16.57 -5.70 3.02
CA LEU A 94 17.10 -4.44 3.48
C LEU A 94 17.98 -3.87 2.38
N ALA A 95 17.59 -2.72 1.85
CA ALA A 95 18.40 -1.94 0.92
C ALA A 95 19.18 -0.88 1.71
N LEU A 96 20.48 -0.85 1.57
CA LEU A 96 21.37 0.13 2.21
C LEU A 96 22.12 0.89 1.12
N PRO A 97 22.37 2.22 1.24
CA PRO A 97 23.16 2.94 0.26
C PRO A 97 24.57 2.36 0.16
N VAL A 98 25.09 2.25 -1.08
CA VAL A 98 26.46 1.79 -1.32
C VAL A 98 27.46 2.83 -0.84
N GLU A 99 27.12 4.13 -0.98
CA GLU A 99 27.97 5.24 -0.62
C GLU A 99 27.38 6.06 0.54
N GLY A 100 28.18 6.21 1.59
CA GLY A 100 27.85 7.05 2.74
C GLY A 100 26.75 6.48 3.65
N PRO A 101 26.43 7.18 4.73
CA PRO A 101 25.34 6.79 5.63
C PRO A 101 23.99 7.03 4.97
N ALA A 102 22.97 6.26 5.41
CA ALA A 102 21.60 6.49 5.01
C ALA A 102 21.09 7.82 5.59
N GLU A 103 20.48 8.65 4.76
CA GLU A 103 19.88 9.94 5.15
C GLU A 103 18.34 9.84 5.21
N HIS A 104 17.77 8.94 4.43
CA HIS A 104 16.34 8.74 4.31
C HIS A 104 15.99 7.26 4.54
N GLY A 105 14.86 7.01 5.20
CA GLY A 105 14.35 5.66 5.44
C GLY A 105 13.04 5.43 4.69
N PHE A 106 12.84 4.22 4.16
CA PHE A 106 11.59 3.83 3.52
C PHE A 106 11.10 2.46 4.02
N VAL A 107 9.78 2.33 4.15
CA VAL A 107 9.09 1.06 4.20
C VAL A 107 8.35 0.87 2.88
N VAL A 108 8.63 -0.24 2.20
CA VAL A 108 8.08 -0.50 0.86
C VAL A 108 7.15 -1.70 0.89
N GLY A 109 5.84 -1.44 0.84
CA GLY A 109 4.81 -2.47 0.75
C GLY A 109 4.70 -3.01 -0.69
N HIS A 110 4.38 -4.31 -0.83
CA HIS A 110 4.24 -5.00 -2.11
C HIS A 110 2.79 -5.20 -2.55
N GLY A 111 2.56 -5.49 -3.82
CA GLY A 111 1.28 -5.95 -4.37
C GLY A 111 0.89 -7.35 -3.87
N TYR A 112 -0.35 -7.80 -4.15
CA TYR A 112 -0.74 -9.18 -3.85
C TYR A 112 0.14 -10.18 -4.64
N GLY A 113 0.42 -11.34 -4.00
CA GLY A 113 1.40 -12.30 -4.46
C GLY A 113 2.77 -12.12 -3.80
N GLY A 114 3.00 -10.99 -3.13
CA GLY A 114 4.27 -10.72 -2.47
C GLY A 114 5.36 -10.29 -3.44
N ARG A 115 6.60 -10.48 -3.03
CA ARG A 115 7.80 -10.29 -3.85
C ARG A 115 8.75 -11.45 -3.67
N GLU A 116 9.47 -11.78 -4.73
CA GLU A 116 10.56 -12.77 -4.71
C GLU A 116 11.93 -12.10 -4.91
N ALA A 117 11.93 -10.79 -5.12
CA ALA A 117 13.11 -9.96 -5.29
C ALA A 117 12.83 -8.50 -4.90
N ALA A 118 13.88 -7.73 -4.60
CA ALA A 118 13.76 -6.31 -4.27
C ALA A 118 13.78 -5.39 -5.49
N GLU A 119 14.35 -5.84 -6.60
CA GLU A 119 14.65 -5.03 -7.77
C GLU A 119 13.45 -4.32 -8.39
N PRO A 120 12.24 -4.90 -8.44
CA PRO A 120 11.07 -4.21 -9.00
C PRO A 120 10.70 -2.91 -8.29
N ASP A 121 11.10 -2.75 -7.02
CA ASP A 121 10.81 -1.59 -6.19
C ASP A 121 11.90 -0.51 -6.24
N LEU A 122 12.98 -0.76 -7.01
CA LEU A 122 14.10 0.15 -7.17
C LEU A 122 13.99 0.97 -8.48
N PRO A 123 14.66 2.14 -8.59
CA PRO A 123 15.42 2.84 -7.53
C PRO A 123 14.54 3.45 -6.45
N LEU A 124 15.11 3.63 -5.26
CA LEU A 124 14.46 4.39 -4.18
C LEU A 124 14.34 5.88 -4.58
N PRO A 125 13.34 6.60 -4.01
CA PRO A 125 13.01 7.97 -4.46
C PRO A 125 14.13 8.99 -4.28
N LEU A 126 14.96 8.83 -3.26
CA LEU A 126 16.00 9.80 -2.91
C LEU A 126 17.37 9.12 -2.84
N PRO A 127 18.46 9.85 -3.16
CA PRO A 127 19.81 9.33 -2.98
C PRO A 127 20.08 9.05 -1.49
N ARG A 128 21.03 8.17 -1.21
CA ARG A 128 21.41 7.75 0.15
C ARG A 128 20.21 7.30 1.00
N SER A 129 19.27 6.61 0.38
CA SER A 129 18.13 6.02 1.06
C SER A 129 18.45 4.60 1.53
N ALA A 130 17.94 4.25 2.72
CA ALA A 130 17.77 2.89 3.15
C ALA A 130 16.30 2.50 3.04
N ALA A 131 16.00 1.23 2.80
CA ALA A 131 14.64 0.74 2.79
C ALA A 131 14.54 -0.66 3.39
N ILE A 132 13.46 -0.90 4.14
CA ILE A 132 13.00 -2.25 4.42
C ILE A 132 11.84 -2.58 3.48
N LEU A 133 11.95 -3.73 2.81
CA LEU A 133 11.00 -4.23 1.85
C LEU A 133 10.44 -5.55 2.40
N PRO A 134 9.50 -5.50 3.37
CA PRO A 134 8.99 -6.71 4.01
C PRO A 134 8.15 -7.55 3.04
N CYS A 135 8.15 -8.87 3.23
CA CYS A 135 7.08 -9.73 2.79
C CYS A 135 6.10 -9.87 3.94
N VAL A 136 4.88 -9.33 3.79
CA VAL A 136 3.87 -9.51 4.83
C VAL A 136 3.42 -10.96 4.89
N ARG A 137 2.85 -11.37 6.03
CA ARG A 137 2.47 -12.77 6.29
C ARG A 137 1.67 -13.39 5.16
N GLY A 138 2.03 -14.63 4.79
CA GLY A 138 1.44 -15.38 3.70
C GLY A 138 1.96 -15.01 2.31
N MET A 139 2.66 -13.89 2.12
CA MET A 139 3.01 -13.37 0.80
C MET A 139 4.50 -13.51 0.47
N GLY A 140 4.78 -14.05 -0.73
CA GLY A 140 6.13 -14.35 -1.18
C GLY A 140 6.83 -15.43 -0.36
N SER A 141 7.97 -15.91 -0.82
CA SER A 141 8.71 -16.99 -0.14
C SER A 141 9.18 -16.58 1.26
N ARG A 142 9.52 -15.31 1.46
CA ARG A 142 10.02 -14.79 2.75
C ARG A 142 8.93 -14.41 3.75
N GLY A 143 7.66 -14.34 3.31
CA GLY A 143 6.48 -14.12 4.18
C GLY A 143 5.64 -15.38 4.38
N ALA A 144 6.04 -16.51 3.80
CA ALA A 144 5.30 -17.77 3.92
C ALA A 144 5.21 -18.24 5.37
N LEU A 145 3.99 -18.52 5.84
CA LEU A 145 3.73 -19.01 7.20
C LEU A 145 2.80 -20.22 7.17
N PRO A 146 3.04 -21.23 8.01
CA PRO A 146 2.13 -22.36 8.16
C PRO A 146 0.71 -21.89 8.51
N GLY A 147 -0.29 -22.39 7.77
CA GLY A 147 -1.70 -22.08 8.03
C GLY A 147 -2.20 -20.76 7.44
N VAL A 148 -1.33 -19.93 6.87
CA VAL A 148 -1.71 -18.71 6.13
C VAL A 148 -1.62 -18.98 4.64
N PRO A 149 -2.71 -18.83 3.84
CA PRO A 149 -2.67 -19.05 2.41
C PRO A 149 -1.67 -18.13 1.69
N GLY A 150 -0.97 -18.66 0.68
CA GLY A 150 -0.01 -17.91 -0.14
C GLY A 150 -0.59 -17.33 -1.43
N ASP A 151 -1.78 -17.78 -1.85
CA ASP A 151 -2.46 -17.22 -3.01
C ASP A 151 -3.39 -16.07 -2.61
N ALA A 152 -3.51 -15.07 -3.46
CA ALA A 152 -4.24 -13.84 -3.17
C ALA A 152 -5.73 -14.07 -2.86
N ASP A 153 -6.35 -15.05 -3.53
CA ASP A 153 -7.79 -15.28 -3.46
C ASP A 153 -8.20 -15.95 -2.13
N ALA A 154 -7.41 -16.90 -1.65
CA ALA A 154 -7.63 -17.53 -0.36
C ALA A 154 -7.10 -16.65 0.79
N HIS A 155 -5.98 -15.98 0.60
CA HIS A 155 -5.38 -15.10 1.61
C HIS A 155 -6.33 -13.97 2.01
N VAL A 156 -6.96 -13.29 1.04
CA VAL A 156 -7.88 -12.19 1.32
C VAL A 156 -9.14 -12.63 2.09
N LEU A 157 -9.43 -13.91 2.13
CA LEU A 157 -10.54 -14.49 2.89
C LEU A 157 -10.11 -15.07 4.23
N HIS A 158 -8.79 -15.14 4.49
CA HIS A 158 -8.29 -15.75 5.72
C HIS A 158 -8.70 -14.94 6.97
N GLY A 159 -9.46 -15.59 7.85
CA GLY A 159 -9.98 -14.98 9.07
C GLY A 159 -11.06 -13.91 8.87
N ILE A 160 -11.61 -13.72 7.66
CA ILE A 160 -12.53 -12.64 7.28
C ILE A 160 -13.86 -12.64 8.06
N ALA A 161 -14.19 -13.72 8.74
CA ALA A 161 -15.44 -13.82 9.52
C ALA A 161 -15.44 -12.96 10.80
N SER A 162 -14.27 -12.49 11.26
CA SER A 162 -14.13 -11.62 12.43
C SER A 162 -13.08 -10.55 12.22
N ARG A 163 -13.33 -9.33 12.70
CA ARG A 163 -12.35 -8.24 12.67
C ARG A 163 -11.08 -8.55 13.45
N ASP A 164 -11.16 -9.41 14.44
CA ASP A 164 -10.04 -9.75 15.31
C ASP A 164 -9.10 -10.79 14.66
N THR A 165 -9.60 -11.56 13.70
CA THR A 165 -8.85 -12.64 13.02
C THR A 165 -8.59 -12.35 11.55
N TYR A 166 -9.12 -11.26 10.99
CA TYR A 166 -8.93 -10.96 9.58
C TYR A 166 -7.47 -10.62 9.27
N VAL A 167 -6.85 -11.41 8.44
CA VAL A 167 -5.42 -11.35 8.11
C VAL A 167 -4.93 -9.95 7.70
N ILE A 168 -5.81 -9.13 7.12
CA ILE A 168 -5.45 -7.77 6.67
C ILE A 168 -5.02 -6.88 7.84
N GLY A 169 -5.59 -7.09 9.04
CA GLY A 169 -5.16 -6.35 10.24
C GLY A 169 -3.74 -6.69 10.65
N ASP A 170 -3.40 -7.97 10.57
CA ASP A 170 -2.06 -8.44 10.89
C ASP A 170 -1.05 -8.04 9.80
N CYS A 171 -1.45 -8.01 8.51
CA CYS A 171 -0.60 -7.48 7.44
C CYS A 171 -0.28 -5.99 7.61
N ALA A 172 -1.21 -5.20 8.14
CA ALA A 172 -0.92 -3.80 8.51
C ALA A 172 0.06 -3.74 9.69
N ALA A 173 -0.08 -4.63 10.68
CA ALA A 173 0.85 -4.73 11.80
C ALA A 173 2.26 -5.17 11.37
N ASP A 174 2.38 -6.01 10.34
CA ASP A 174 3.67 -6.40 9.76
C ASP A 174 4.43 -5.19 9.21
N LEU A 175 3.74 -4.19 8.65
CA LEU A 175 4.38 -2.94 8.20
C LEU A 175 4.91 -2.11 9.38
N TRP A 176 4.17 -2.04 10.49
CA TRP A 176 4.63 -1.35 11.70
C TRP A 176 5.83 -2.03 12.35
N CYS A 177 5.83 -3.37 12.40
CA CYS A 177 6.97 -4.14 12.88
C CYS A 177 8.19 -3.98 11.95
N ALA A 178 7.99 -3.94 10.63
CA ALA A 178 9.05 -3.66 9.67
C ALA A 178 9.65 -2.25 9.89
N ALA A 179 8.81 -1.23 10.12
CA ALA A 179 9.28 0.11 10.46
C ALA A 179 10.06 0.14 11.78
N SER A 180 9.65 -0.67 12.80
CA SER A 180 10.39 -0.82 14.04
C SER A 180 11.75 -1.49 13.80
N ALA A 181 11.78 -2.58 13.03
CA ALA A 181 13.00 -3.28 12.66
C ALA A 181 13.99 -2.36 11.93
N LEU A 182 13.50 -1.54 10.99
CA LEU A 182 14.36 -0.55 10.33
C LEU A 182 14.94 0.47 11.31
N GLY A 183 14.12 0.96 12.25
CA GLY A 183 14.57 1.90 13.30
C GLY A 183 15.56 1.27 14.30
N GLU A 184 15.46 -0.03 14.59
CA GLU A 184 16.44 -0.74 15.40
C GLU A 184 17.78 -0.91 14.66
N LEU A 185 17.72 -1.23 13.35
CA LEU A 185 18.93 -1.36 12.51
C LEU A 185 19.58 -0.01 12.21
N LEU A 186 18.78 1.05 12.07
CA LEU A 186 19.24 2.40 11.75
C LEU A 186 18.59 3.42 12.71
N PRO A 187 19.08 3.54 13.98
CA PRO A 187 18.41 4.31 15.03
C PRO A 187 18.16 5.78 14.68
N HIS A 188 19.01 6.39 13.88
CA HIS A 188 18.84 7.77 13.42
C HIS A 188 17.63 7.98 12.49
N LEU A 189 17.10 6.90 11.91
CA LEU A 189 15.89 6.91 11.06
C LEU A 189 14.64 6.45 11.82
N GLY A 190 14.76 5.94 13.05
CA GLY A 190 13.64 5.39 13.82
C GLY A 190 12.75 6.42 14.52
N GLY A 191 13.08 7.69 14.43
CA GLY A 191 12.31 8.79 15.06
C GLY A 191 11.06 9.20 14.31
N SER A 192 10.26 10.07 14.95
CA SER A 192 9.06 10.66 14.33
C SER A 192 9.41 11.46 13.09
N GLY A 193 8.61 11.32 12.01
CA GLY A 193 8.76 12.05 10.76
C GLY A 193 10.03 11.73 9.96
N ARG A 194 10.60 10.54 10.12
CA ARG A 194 11.85 10.12 9.46
C ARG A 194 11.67 9.14 8.31
N LEU A 195 10.51 8.52 8.19
CA LEU A 195 10.26 7.48 7.20
C LEU A 195 9.35 7.95 6.07
N GLY A 196 9.65 7.49 4.85
CA GLY A 196 8.74 7.49 3.73
C GLY A 196 8.06 6.12 3.57
N TYR A 197 6.87 6.11 3.01
CA TYR A 197 6.17 4.89 2.64
C TYR A 197 5.93 4.81 1.14
N LEU A 198 6.17 3.65 0.56
CA LEU A 198 5.79 3.32 -0.82
C LEU A 198 4.90 2.08 -0.80
N GLY A 199 3.76 2.13 -1.45
CA GLY A 199 2.91 0.95 -1.58
C GLY A 199 2.09 0.96 -2.86
N GLU A 200 2.06 -0.20 -3.53
CA GLU A 200 1.26 -0.41 -4.73
C GLU A 200 0.17 -1.44 -4.45
N SER A 201 -1.01 -1.25 -5.02
CA SER A 201 -2.12 -2.19 -4.98
C SER A 201 -2.45 -2.63 -3.55
N PHE A 202 -2.15 -3.86 -3.18
CA PHE A 202 -2.26 -4.39 -1.82
C PHE A 202 -1.46 -3.54 -0.81
N GLY A 203 -0.18 -3.27 -1.12
CA GLY A 203 0.66 -2.40 -0.29
C GLY A 203 0.10 -0.98 -0.19
N GLY A 204 -0.51 -0.45 -1.27
CA GLY A 204 -1.20 0.84 -1.24
C GLY A 204 -2.37 0.87 -0.27
N GLY A 205 -3.19 -0.18 -0.28
CA GLY A 205 -4.31 -0.35 0.65
C GLY A 205 -3.85 -0.55 2.10
N LEU A 206 -2.84 -1.41 2.32
CA LEU A 206 -2.24 -1.60 3.65
C LEU A 206 -1.63 -0.30 4.19
N GLY A 207 -0.95 0.49 3.34
CA GLY A 207 -0.43 1.80 3.71
C GLY A 207 -1.54 2.73 4.19
N ALA A 208 -2.64 2.83 3.44
CA ALA A 208 -3.78 3.65 3.86
C ALA A 208 -4.36 3.22 5.21
N LEU A 209 -4.36 1.91 5.53
CA LEU A 209 -4.82 1.37 6.81
C LEU A 209 -3.82 1.62 7.96
N ALA A 210 -2.52 1.48 7.71
CA ALA A 210 -1.49 1.50 8.74
C ALA A 210 -0.99 2.91 9.10
N LEU A 211 -0.78 3.77 8.09
CA LEU A 211 -0.09 5.05 8.28
C LEU A 211 -0.81 6.07 9.19
N PRO A 212 -2.15 6.12 9.29
CA PRO A 212 -2.82 7.07 10.18
C PRO A 212 -2.46 6.96 11.67
N TRP A 213 -1.84 5.86 12.07
CA TRP A 213 -1.54 5.53 13.46
C TRP A 213 -0.06 5.71 13.82
N ASP A 214 0.82 5.91 12.81
CA ASP A 214 2.26 5.83 12.97
C ASP A 214 2.96 7.15 12.59
N GLU A 215 3.29 7.95 13.59
CA GLU A 215 3.96 9.24 13.44
C GLU A 215 5.42 9.17 12.96
N ARG A 216 5.98 7.99 12.80
CA ARG A 216 7.33 7.81 12.23
C ARG A 216 7.39 8.20 10.76
N PHE A 217 6.26 8.13 10.05
CA PHE A 217 6.19 8.48 8.65
C PHE A 217 5.98 9.98 8.42
N ALA A 218 6.73 10.55 7.46
CA ALA A 218 6.65 11.95 7.05
C ALA A 218 5.86 12.15 5.75
N ALA A 219 5.88 11.15 4.87
CA ALA A 219 5.22 11.20 3.58
C ALA A 219 4.93 9.79 3.05
N ALA A 220 3.92 9.66 2.18
CA ALA A 220 3.55 8.39 1.57
C ALA A 220 3.24 8.52 0.08
N GLN A 221 3.51 7.44 -0.68
CA GLN A 221 2.96 7.22 -2.01
C GLN A 221 2.10 5.97 -2.00
N LEU A 222 0.86 6.09 -2.50
CA LEU A 222 -0.10 5.00 -2.65
C LEU A 222 -0.48 4.88 -4.12
N THR A 223 -0.03 3.81 -4.78
CA THR A 223 -0.31 3.55 -6.19
C THR A 223 -1.43 2.53 -6.31
N VAL A 224 -2.49 2.86 -7.05
CA VAL A 224 -3.71 2.04 -7.25
C VAL A 224 -4.18 1.32 -5.99
N PRO A 225 -4.36 2.04 -4.84
CA PRO A 225 -4.58 1.44 -3.54
C PRO A 225 -5.87 0.61 -3.50
N THR A 226 -5.76 -0.63 -3.02
CA THR A 226 -6.92 -1.51 -2.81
C THR A 226 -7.68 -1.20 -1.51
N PHE A 227 -8.75 -1.92 -1.23
CA PHE A 227 -9.61 -1.82 -0.04
C PHE A 227 -10.39 -0.51 0.13
N GLY A 228 -10.33 0.41 -0.82
CA GLY A 228 -11.10 1.66 -0.74
C GLY A 228 -12.58 1.46 -1.03
N ASN A 229 -13.45 2.00 -0.16
CA ASN A 229 -14.91 1.99 -0.26
C ASN A 229 -15.50 0.59 -0.47
N HIS A 230 -15.36 -0.29 0.52
CA HIS A 230 -15.88 -1.65 0.46
C HIS A 230 -17.36 -1.74 0.10
N PRO A 231 -18.28 -0.92 0.62
CA PRO A 231 -19.69 -0.97 0.22
C PRO A 231 -19.88 -0.83 -1.29
N LEU A 232 -19.17 0.11 -1.92
CA LEU A 232 -19.23 0.30 -3.37
C LEU A 232 -18.50 -0.83 -4.11
N ARG A 233 -17.30 -1.20 -3.65
CA ARG A 233 -16.47 -2.25 -4.25
C ARG A 233 -17.20 -3.59 -4.34
N LEU A 234 -18.01 -3.97 -3.33
CA LEU A 234 -18.80 -5.20 -3.33
C LEU A 234 -19.89 -5.25 -4.42
N THR A 235 -20.25 -4.10 -4.99
CA THR A 235 -21.20 -4.02 -6.12
C THR A 235 -20.56 -4.08 -7.48
N LEU A 236 -19.23 -3.89 -7.56
CA LEU A 236 -18.48 -3.75 -8.81
C LEU A 236 -17.77 -5.07 -9.15
N PRO A 237 -17.99 -5.66 -10.33
CA PRO A 237 -17.22 -6.83 -10.76
C PRO A 237 -15.75 -6.45 -10.97
N CYS A 238 -14.84 -7.34 -10.58
CA CYS A 238 -13.42 -7.19 -10.78
C CYS A 238 -12.74 -8.55 -10.91
N THR A 239 -11.41 -8.60 -10.95
CA THR A 239 -10.62 -9.83 -10.94
C THR A 239 -9.85 -9.99 -9.62
N GLY A 240 -9.28 -11.19 -9.38
CA GLY A 240 -8.40 -11.49 -8.24
C GLY A 240 -9.08 -11.35 -6.88
N SER A 241 -8.30 -11.01 -5.87
CA SER A 241 -8.73 -10.96 -4.46
C SER A 241 -9.98 -10.11 -4.21
N GLY A 242 -10.20 -9.07 -5.01
CA GLY A 242 -11.41 -8.25 -4.94
C GLY A 242 -12.68 -9.00 -5.29
N GLU A 243 -12.63 -9.83 -6.33
CA GLU A 243 -13.74 -10.69 -6.73
C GLU A 243 -13.97 -11.81 -5.71
N SER A 244 -12.91 -12.35 -5.11
CA SER A 244 -13.02 -13.35 -4.05
C SER A 244 -13.83 -12.82 -2.86
N VAL A 245 -13.56 -11.58 -2.40
CA VAL A 245 -14.34 -10.92 -1.34
C VAL A 245 -15.78 -10.67 -1.79
N ARG A 246 -15.98 -10.20 -3.03
CA ARG A 246 -17.34 -9.97 -3.58
C ARG A 246 -18.13 -11.29 -3.70
N ALA A 247 -17.47 -12.37 -4.09
CA ALA A 247 -18.09 -13.70 -4.14
C ALA A 247 -18.46 -14.22 -2.75
N TYR A 248 -17.54 -14.07 -1.79
CA TYR A 248 -17.78 -14.45 -0.39
C TYR A 248 -18.96 -13.68 0.22
N HIS A 249 -19.04 -12.38 -0.01
CA HIS A 249 -20.12 -11.53 0.47
C HIS A 249 -21.51 -11.99 0.00
N ARG A 250 -21.65 -12.54 -1.22
CA ARG A 250 -22.95 -13.04 -1.71
C ARG A 250 -23.54 -14.15 -0.82
N GLY A 251 -22.69 -14.96 -0.20
CA GLY A 251 -23.13 -16.01 0.74
C GLY A 251 -23.07 -15.58 2.22
N HIS A 252 -22.36 -14.50 2.52
CA HIS A 252 -22.06 -14.05 3.88
C HIS A 252 -22.22 -12.53 4.00
N PRO A 253 -23.43 -11.96 3.84
CA PRO A 253 -23.61 -10.50 3.79
C PRO A 253 -23.17 -9.77 5.07
N ALA A 254 -23.18 -10.43 6.22
CA ALA A 254 -22.71 -9.87 7.49
C ALA A 254 -21.20 -9.57 7.49
N VAL A 255 -20.42 -10.06 6.51
CA VAL A 255 -18.98 -9.71 6.38
C VAL A 255 -18.75 -8.21 6.19
N THR A 256 -19.77 -7.47 5.74
CA THR A 256 -19.71 -6.01 5.65
C THR A 256 -19.38 -5.35 7.00
N ASP A 257 -19.84 -5.93 8.12
CA ASP A 257 -19.56 -5.41 9.46
C ASP A 257 -18.06 -5.54 9.81
N VAL A 258 -17.40 -6.58 9.29
CA VAL A 258 -15.95 -6.76 9.42
C VAL A 258 -15.21 -5.82 8.46
N LEU A 259 -15.59 -5.82 7.18
CA LEU A 259 -14.92 -5.04 6.13
C LEU A 259 -14.90 -3.53 6.40
N ARG A 260 -15.89 -3.00 7.13
CA ARG A 260 -15.91 -1.58 7.54
C ARG A 260 -14.71 -1.16 8.38
N TYR A 261 -14.07 -2.09 9.11
CA TYR A 261 -12.84 -1.83 9.85
C TYR A 261 -11.60 -1.83 8.95
N PHE A 262 -11.66 -2.45 7.79
CA PHE A 262 -10.55 -2.60 6.85
C PHE A 262 -10.76 -1.81 5.56
N ASP A 263 -11.52 -0.72 5.64
CA ASP A 263 -11.76 0.17 4.51
C ASP A 263 -10.67 1.24 4.42
N ALA A 264 -9.88 1.18 3.35
CA ALA A 264 -8.74 2.07 3.13
C ALA A 264 -9.16 3.54 2.97
N ALA A 265 -10.34 3.82 2.40
CA ALA A 265 -10.82 5.21 2.28
C ALA A 265 -11.29 5.75 3.63
N THR A 266 -11.91 4.90 4.46
CA THR A 266 -12.27 5.25 5.84
C THR A 266 -11.03 5.58 6.68
N ALA A 267 -9.97 4.78 6.56
CA ALA A 267 -8.70 5.02 7.26
C ALA A 267 -7.99 6.26 6.72
N ALA A 268 -7.98 6.46 5.39
CA ALA A 268 -7.36 7.63 4.74
C ALA A 268 -7.95 8.97 5.22
N ALA A 269 -9.20 9.00 5.68
CA ALA A 269 -9.80 10.20 6.29
C ALA A 269 -9.10 10.67 7.59
N ARG A 270 -8.18 9.86 8.13
CA ARG A 270 -7.35 10.17 9.31
C ARG A 270 -5.86 10.33 8.96
N LEU A 271 -5.51 10.19 7.69
CA LEU A 271 -4.12 10.25 7.22
C LEU A 271 -3.73 11.71 6.92
N GLU A 272 -3.17 12.39 7.90
CA GLU A 272 -2.82 13.81 7.81
C GLU A 272 -1.47 14.07 7.13
N LEU A 273 -0.59 13.07 7.05
CA LEU A 273 0.72 13.24 6.42
C LEU A 273 0.58 13.45 4.90
N PRO A 274 1.51 14.19 4.28
CA PRO A 274 1.56 14.40 2.85
C PRO A 274 1.51 13.07 2.09
N THR A 275 0.55 12.95 1.16
CA THR A 275 0.33 11.71 0.44
C THR A 275 0.18 11.95 -1.06
N LEU A 276 1.02 11.26 -1.86
CA LEU A 276 0.90 11.14 -3.31
C LEU A 276 0.06 9.90 -3.63
N VAL A 277 -1.04 10.09 -4.34
CA VAL A 277 -1.84 8.96 -4.84
C VAL A 277 -1.72 8.89 -6.36
N ALA A 278 -1.40 7.72 -6.89
CA ALA A 278 -1.55 7.42 -8.30
C ALA A 278 -2.79 6.53 -8.47
N ALA A 279 -3.84 7.03 -9.12
CA ALA A 279 -5.11 6.34 -9.28
C ALA A 279 -5.49 6.17 -10.75
N ALA A 280 -5.99 4.99 -11.12
CA ALA A 280 -6.27 4.61 -12.50
C ALA A 280 -7.72 4.89 -12.89
N LEU A 281 -7.95 5.26 -14.17
CA LEU A 281 -9.28 5.40 -14.76
C LEU A 281 -9.87 4.06 -15.23
N PHE A 282 -9.02 3.07 -15.44
CA PHE A 282 -9.36 1.74 -15.91
C PHE A 282 -8.55 0.72 -15.10
N ASP A 283 -9.20 -0.16 -14.37
CA ASP A 283 -8.48 -1.17 -13.60
C ASP A 283 -9.36 -2.42 -13.39
N PRO A 284 -8.97 -3.58 -13.95
CA PRO A 284 -9.76 -4.80 -13.82
C PRO A 284 -9.67 -5.46 -12.44
N ALA A 285 -8.64 -5.17 -11.65
CA ALA A 285 -8.41 -5.80 -10.36
C ALA A 285 -8.85 -4.92 -9.17
N VAL A 286 -8.51 -3.63 -9.21
CA VAL A 286 -8.87 -2.67 -8.18
C VAL A 286 -9.77 -1.60 -8.80
N PRO A 287 -11.11 -1.71 -8.66
CA PRO A 287 -12.04 -0.77 -9.30
C PRO A 287 -11.70 0.70 -9.01
N PRO A 288 -11.62 1.56 -10.05
CA PRO A 288 -11.23 2.97 -9.92
C PRO A 288 -11.96 3.76 -8.81
N PRO A 289 -13.28 3.59 -8.59
CA PRO A 289 -13.97 4.32 -7.54
C PRO A 289 -13.37 4.11 -6.13
N GLY A 290 -12.84 2.92 -5.84
CA GLY A 290 -12.17 2.64 -4.56
C GLY A 290 -10.85 3.39 -4.41
N GLN A 291 -10.03 3.42 -5.47
CA GLN A 291 -8.76 4.13 -5.49
C GLN A 291 -8.96 5.64 -5.27
N PHE A 292 -9.91 6.23 -5.99
CA PHE A 292 -10.25 7.65 -5.86
C PHE A 292 -10.88 7.98 -4.52
N ALA A 293 -11.67 7.07 -3.92
CA ALA A 293 -12.20 7.27 -2.57
C ALA A 293 -11.09 7.43 -1.52
N VAL A 294 -9.99 6.68 -1.65
CA VAL A 294 -8.80 6.84 -0.79
C VAL A 294 -8.21 8.24 -0.96
N HIS A 295 -7.96 8.68 -2.19
CA HIS A 295 -7.44 10.03 -2.45
C HIS A 295 -8.38 11.14 -1.93
N ASN A 296 -9.67 11.02 -2.22
CA ASN A 296 -10.64 12.06 -1.89
C ASN A 296 -10.82 12.23 -0.36
N ALA A 297 -10.57 11.16 0.40
CA ALA A 297 -10.70 11.13 1.85
C ALA A 297 -9.54 11.83 2.58
N LEU A 298 -8.36 11.95 1.97
CA LEU A 298 -7.17 12.51 2.61
C LEU A 298 -7.40 13.95 3.11
N PRO A 299 -7.23 14.24 4.40
CA PRO A 299 -7.39 15.58 4.94
C PRO A 299 -6.14 16.46 4.78
N GLY A 300 -4.96 15.85 4.72
CA GLY A 300 -3.66 16.50 4.65
C GLY A 300 -3.27 16.98 3.25
N PRO A 301 -2.02 17.45 3.09
CA PRO A 301 -1.46 17.77 1.80
C PRO A 301 -1.49 16.52 0.89
N ARG A 302 -2.03 16.69 -0.32
CA ARG A 302 -2.17 15.55 -1.24
C ARG A 302 -1.89 15.93 -2.67
N GLU A 303 -1.28 15.02 -3.39
CA GLU A 303 -1.09 15.09 -4.83
C GLU A 303 -1.77 13.88 -5.50
N LEU A 304 -2.28 14.09 -6.71
CA LEU A 304 -2.91 13.05 -7.52
C LEU A 304 -2.25 12.96 -8.88
N LEU A 305 -1.78 11.75 -9.22
CA LEU A 305 -1.48 11.38 -10.60
C LEU A 305 -2.60 10.48 -11.12
N VAL A 306 -3.25 10.90 -12.19
CA VAL A 306 -4.29 10.10 -12.85
C VAL A 306 -3.62 9.22 -13.89
N LEU A 307 -3.63 7.90 -13.67
CA LEU A 307 -3.14 6.89 -14.60
C LEU A 307 -4.26 6.50 -15.58
N ARG A 308 -3.89 6.21 -16.82
CA ARG A 308 -4.84 5.69 -17.80
C ARG A 308 -5.36 4.31 -17.40
N ALA A 309 -4.48 3.42 -16.95
CA ALA A 309 -4.86 2.12 -16.42
C ALA A 309 -3.97 1.65 -15.26
N GLY A 310 -4.55 0.79 -14.40
CA GLY A 310 -3.88 -0.03 -13.41
C GLY A 310 -4.11 -1.51 -13.72
N HIS A 311 -3.21 -2.39 -13.25
CA HIS A 311 -3.28 -3.85 -13.44
C HIS A 311 -3.61 -4.28 -14.89
N PHE A 312 -3.19 -3.48 -15.86
CA PHE A 312 -3.45 -3.70 -17.28
C PHE A 312 -2.32 -3.11 -18.12
N ARG A 313 -1.91 -3.83 -19.18
CA ARG A 313 -0.87 -3.37 -20.11
C ARG A 313 -1.45 -2.47 -21.19
N TYR A 314 -0.82 -1.33 -21.46
CA TYR A 314 -1.21 -0.37 -22.47
C TYR A 314 0.00 0.39 -23.03
N ALA A 315 -0.18 1.08 -24.13
CA ALA A 315 0.94 1.66 -24.89
C ALA A 315 1.71 2.74 -24.10
N GLU A 316 1.02 3.54 -23.30
CA GLU A 316 1.60 4.66 -22.54
C GLU A 316 2.13 4.28 -21.16
N GLU A 317 2.05 3.02 -20.74
CA GLU A 317 2.44 2.54 -19.40
C GLU A 317 3.85 2.98 -19.00
N ALA A 318 4.83 2.81 -19.89
CA ALA A 318 6.21 3.18 -19.61
C ALA A 318 6.39 4.70 -19.41
N ARG A 319 5.65 5.52 -20.15
CA ARG A 319 5.66 6.98 -20.01
C ARG A 319 5.05 7.40 -18.68
N GLU A 320 3.91 6.86 -18.31
CA GLU A 320 3.24 7.17 -17.02
C GLU A 320 4.05 6.67 -15.83
N ALA A 321 4.71 5.51 -15.95
CA ALA A 321 5.65 5.03 -14.93
C ALA A 321 6.85 5.97 -14.75
N ALA A 322 7.40 6.54 -15.83
CA ALA A 322 8.47 7.54 -15.76
C ALA A 322 7.98 8.85 -15.12
N GLU A 323 6.77 9.30 -15.45
CA GLU A 323 6.13 10.47 -14.84
C GLU A 323 5.92 10.28 -13.34
N LEU A 324 5.42 9.12 -12.93
CA LEU A 324 5.24 8.76 -11.52
C LEU A 324 6.57 8.75 -10.77
N ARG A 325 7.65 8.21 -11.36
CA ARG A 325 8.98 8.25 -10.74
C ARG A 325 9.45 9.67 -10.52
N SER A 326 9.39 10.54 -11.53
CA SER A 326 9.81 11.94 -11.41
C SER A 326 8.97 12.72 -10.40
N LEU A 327 7.66 12.46 -10.36
CA LEU A 327 6.77 13.07 -9.38
C LEU A 327 7.12 12.60 -7.95
N ARG A 328 7.35 11.30 -7.76
CA ARG A 328 7.74 10.68 -6.50
C ARG A 328 9.05 11.28 -5.95
N GLU A 329 10.08 11.43 -6.79
CA GLU A 329 11.34 12.03 -6.39
C GLU A 329 11.15 13.46 -5.88
N ARG A 330 10.42 14.31 -6.62
CA ARG A 330 10.11 15.68 -6.18
C ARG A 330 9.30 15.71 -4.90
N PHE A 331 8.28 14.84 -4.81
CA PHE A 331 7.38 14.76 -3.66
C PHE A 331 8.14 14.39 -2.38
N PHE A 332 8.91 13.31 -2.39
CA PHE A 332 9.68 12.91 -1.22
C PHE A 332 10.82 13.90 -0.92
N GLY A 333 11.45 14.50 -1.93
CA GLY A 333 12.44 15.57 -1.74
C GLY A 333 11.88 16.82 -1.05
N GLN A 334 10.60 17.08 -1.19
CA GLN A 334 9.91 18.16 -0.50
C GLN A 334 9.56 17.81 0.96
N TRP A 335 9.13 16.59 1.22
CA TRP A 335 8.50 16.23 2.49
C TRP A 335 9.37 15.38 3.41
N LEU A 336 10.32 14.62 2.87
CA LEU A 336 11.22 13.77 3.65
C LEU A 336 12.59 14.44 3.76
N ARG A 337 12.81 15.10 4.88
CA ARG A 337 14.08 15.81 5.15
C ARG A 337 15.12 14.84 5.74
N PRO A 338 16.44 15.07 5.45
CA PRO A 338 17.53 14.29 6.05
C PRO A 338 17.58 14.37 7.57
#